data_4125197f2f71b7e76687f71fb04a2094
#
_entry.id   4125197f2f71b7e76687f71fb04a2094
#
_cell.length_a   1.000
_cell.length_b   1.000
_cell.length_c   1.000
_cell.angle_alpha   90.00
_cell.angle_beta   90.00
_cell.angle_gamma   90.00
#
_symmetry.space_group_name_H-M   'P 1'
#
loop_
_entity.id
_entity.type
_entity.pdbx_description
1 polymer ?
#
loop_
_entity_poly.entity_id
_entity_poly.type
_entity_poly.pdbx_seq_one_letter_code
_entity_poly.pdbx_strand_id
1 'polypeptide(L)'
;MAWRGSEVEAGAGDASRARGRLAAFRGELYRCLTARADELFELGDAVLCSDGPVRVLAGLSLVPGHRRGHGAVYDALNAGRVDVPRLRWAVGAVPLPAWPDGRIRLAADVCAWLRPEARTSPERLFCHVHGRGRNAGQMIPGWPYSFVAALGPGASSWTAPLDTVRLGPDDDATQVTAAQLREVAGRLERAGAWRPGDRDIIVVLDCGYDVIRLAWLLADLPMVLCARLRSNRVFCAPPAPKPPGMGGPPRQHGAPLRFADPATWAAPAVTGQASTARYGTVQVAAWNRMHARLCKDTAWEHHPGTLPVVEGTLIQLRPARLPGYRELKPMWLWASGPAAGPGEVAVLWQAFLRRFDIEHTFRFFKQVLGWTAPLLRDPAAADRWTWLIIAAYTQLRLAAPLAADLRLPWQRPQDPGTMTPARVRRGFRAVRETVATPAAPPRPCKPGPGRPKGSKNQHKAPRHDVGKHTTKRWKRTKRRTRAKQAG
;
A
#
# COMPACT_ATOMS: atom_id res chain seq x y z
N MET A 1 7.82 43.90 21.84
CA MET A 1 9.04 43.23 21.29
C MET A 1 9.34 41.84 21.87
N ALA A 2 8.64 41.36 22.91
CA ALA A 2 8.89 40.08 23.56
C ALA A 2 8.21 38.86 22.89
N TRP A 3 7.29 39.04 21.94
CA TRP A 3 6.49 37.97 21.35
C TRP A 3 7.20 37.22 20.18
N ARG A 4 8.20 37.84 19.54
CA ARG A 4 8.98 37.17 18.48
C ARG A 4 10.05 36.21 18.99
N GLY A 5 10.51 36.36 20.23
CA GLY A 5 11.54 35.49 20.82
C GLY A 5 11.01 34.06 21.11
N SER A 6 9.79 33.94 21.65
CA SER A 6 9.22 32.65 22.04
C SER A 6 8.82 31.76 20.85
N GLU A 7 8.37 32.33 19.73
CA GLU A 7 8.07 31.55 18.50
C GLU A 7 9.34 31.07 17.79
N VAL A 8 10.42 31.85 17.83
CA VAL A 8 11.73 31.48 17.26
C VAL A 8 12.38 30.37 18.10
N GLU A 9 12.29 30.43 19.42
CA GLU A 9 12.83 29.37 20.32
C GLU A 9 12.02 28.07 20.22
N ALA A 10 10.68 28.13 20.15
CA ALA A 10 9.83 26.96 19.94
C ALA A 10 10.10 26.30 18.57
N GLY A 11 10.25 27.09 17.51
CA GLY A 11 10.59 26.60 16.18
C GLY A 11 12.00 25.99 16.10
N ALA A 12 12.98 26.53 16.81
CA ALA A 12 14.34 25.98 16.88
C ALA A 12 14.38 24.64 17.61
N GLY A 13 13.59 24.48 18.69
CA GLY A 13 13.45 23.21 19.41
C GLY A 13 12.80 22.12 18.57
N ASP A 14 11.80 22.46 17.77
CA ASP A 14 11.13 21.52 16.87
C ASP A 14 12.02 21.06 15.70
N ALA A 15 12.77 21.98 15.11
CA ALA A 15 13.75 21.67 14.07
C ALA A 15 14.88 20.78 14.60
N SER A 16 15.37 21.04 15.82
CA SER A 16 16.38 20.20 16.48
C SER A 16 15.87 18.77 16.72
N ARG A 17 14.64 18.61 17.23
CA ARG A 17 13.98 17.31 17.44
C ARG A 17 13.78 16.58 16.11
N ALA A 18 13.32 17.25 15.06
CA ALA A 18 13.13 16.67 13.74
C ALA A 18 14.48 16.20 13.13
N ARG A 19 15.55 16.99 13.28
CA ARG A 19 16.89 16.62 12.85
C ARG A 19 17.40 15.40 13.62
N GLY A 20 17.23 15.35 14.93
CA GLY A 20 17.58 14.19 15.76
C GLY A 20 16.86 12.91 15.34
N ARG A 21 15.56 12.99 15.05
CA ARG A 21 14.76 11.85 14.54
C ARG A 21 15.25 11.36 13.18
N LEU A 22 15.53 12.27 12.26
CA LEU A 22 16.08 11.92 10.95
C LEU A 22 17.46 11.25 11.09
N ALA A 23 18.35 11.81 11.91
CA ALA A 23 19.68 11.24 12.16
C ALA A 23 19.58 9.84 12.78
N ALA A 24 18.72 9.64 13.78
CA ALA A 24 18.47 8.34 14.41
C ALA A 24 17.97 7.31 13.40
N PHE A 25 16.97 7.67 12.57
CA PHE A 25 16.46 6.78 11.51
C PHE A 25 17.54 6.43 10.49
N ARG A 26 18.36 7.39 10.05
CA ARG A 26 19.48 7.16 9.12
C ARG A 26 20.51 6.19 9.71
N GLY A 27 20.85 6.35 11.01
CA GLY A 27 21.73 5.42 11.71
C GLY A 27 21.12 4.01 11.80
N GLU A 28 19.81 3.90 12.08
CA GLU A 28 19.14 2.60 12.12
C GLU A 28 19.04 1.96 10.74
N LEU A 29 18.69 2.74 9.71
CA LEU A 29 18.71 2.27 8.32
C LEU A 29 20.08 1.69 7.95
N TYR A 30 21.17 2.37 8.28
CA TYR A 30 22.51 1.87 7.99
C TYR A 30 22.80 0.54 8.67
N ARG A 31 22.37 0.37 9.93
CA ARG A 31 22.48 -0.91 10.65
C ARG A 31 21.65 -2.05 10.05
N CYS A 32 20.61 -1.73 9.31
CA CYS A 32 19.84 -2.72 8.56
C CYS A 32 20.54 -3.20 7.27
N LEU A 33 21.57 -2.49 6.81
CA LEU A 33 22.32 -2.83 5.60
C LEU A 33 23.49 -3.73 5.98
N THR A 34 23.38 -5.04 5.80
CA THR A 34 24.32 -6.04 6.33
C THR A 34 25.41 -6.47 5.35
N ALA A 35 25.27 -6.13 4.07
CA ALA A 35 26.31 -6.28 3.05
C ALA A 35 26.19 -5.14 2.03
N ARG A 36 27.32 -4.63 1.55
CA ARG A 36 27.39 -3.44 0.69
C ARG A 36 26.65 -2.24 1.32
N ALA A 37 26.82 -2.08 2.64
CA ALA A 37 26.07 -1.12 3.44
C ALA A 37 26.30 0.32 2.96
N ASP A 38 27.54 0.70 2.74
CA ASP A 38 27.90 2.04 2.29
C ASP A 38 27.31 2.35 0.91
N GLU A 39 27.43 1.40 -0.03
CA GLU A 39 26.92 1.54 -1.40
C GLU A 39 25.39 1.64 -1.42
N LEU A 40 24.70 0.80 -0.64
CA LEU A 40 23.24 0.84 -0.52
C LEU A 40 22.76 2.14 0.13
N PHE A 41 23.47 2.59 1.19
CA PHE A 41 23.12 3.82 1.88
C PHE A 41 23.28 5.05 0.98
N GLU A 42 24.43 5.16 0.30
CA GLU A 42 24.69 6.25 -0.65
C GLU A 42 23.76 6.19 -1.86
N LEU A 43 23.33 5.01 -2.30
CA LEU A 43 22.31 4.86 -3.34
C LEU A 43 20.97 5.45 -2.90
N GLY A 44 20.58 5.23 -1.62
CA GLY A 44 19.41 5.87 -1.02
C GLY A 44 19.53 7.41 -1.00
N ASP A 45 20.69 7.92 -0.59
CA ASP A 45 20.97 9.37 -0.61
C ASP A 45 20.93 9.94 -2.02
N ALA A 46 21.47 9.23 -3.02
CA ALA A 46 21.40 9.66 -4.42
C ALA A 46 19.96 9.75 -4.95
N VAL A 47 19.10 8.80 -4.60
CA VAL A 47 17.66 8.86 -4.94
C VAL A 47 17.02 10.13 -4.36
N LEU A 48 17.39 10.51 -3.15
CA LEU A 48 16.81 11.66 -2.45
C LEU A 48 17.38 13.00 -2.94
N CYS A 49 18.66 13.03 -3.31
CA CYS A 49 19.38 14.23 -3.73
C CYS A 49 19.38 14.48 -5.25
N SER A 50 18.76 13.62 -6.04
CA SER A 50 18.66 13.82 -7.49
C SER A 50 17.74 14.98 -7.86
N ASP A 51 18.17 15.85 -8.73
CA ASP A 51 17.44 17.08 -9.11
C ASP A 51 16.16 16.82 -9.93
N GLY A 52 16.04 15.65 -10.52
CA GLY A 52 14.87 15.26 -11.32
C GLY A 52 14.36 13.87 -10.98
N PRO A 53 13.37 13.37 -11.73
CA PRO A 53 12.93 12.00 -11.61
C PRO A 53 14.05 11.01 -11.88
N VAL A 54 14.18 9.98 -11.02
CA VAL A 54 15.13 8.89 -11.24
C VAL A 54 14.64 8.02 -12.39
N ARG A 55 15.39 7.99 -13.49
CA ARG A 55 15.03 7.24 -14.70
C ARG A 55 15.91 6.02 -14.92
N VAL A 56 17.19 6.11 -14.56
CA VAL A 56 18.19 5.05 -14.73
C VAL A 56 19.11 5.02 -13.53
N LEU A 57 19.56 3.83 -13.13
CA LEU A 57 20.49 3.68 -12.00
C LEU A 57 21.83 4.35 -12.24
N ALA A 58 22.38 4.27 -13.46
CA ALA A 58 23.66 4.87 -13.79
C ALA A 58 23.68 6.39 -13.51
N GLY A 59 22.58 7.09 -13.75
CA GLY A 59 22.46 8.52 -13.46
C GLY A 59 22.62 8.85 -11.97
N LEU A 60 22.28 7.93 -11.08
CA LEU A 60 22.43 8.13 -9.62
C LEU A 60 23.91 8.17 -9.19
N SER A 61 24.82 7.57 -9.95
CA SER A 61 26.26 7.64 -9.66
C SER A 61 26.86 9.04 -9.88
N LEU A 62 26.14 9.92 -10.56
CA LEU A 62 26.55 11.31 -10.81
C LEU A 62 25.95 12.30 -9.80
N VAL A 63 25.07 11.83 -8.92
CA VAL A 63 24.38 12.69 -7.94
C VAL A 63 25.28 12.96 -6.73
N PRO A 64 25.37 14.19 -6.24
CA PRO A 64 26.04 14.49 -4.99
C PRO A 64 25.39 13.68 -3.85
N GLY A 65 26.13 12.84 -3.19
CA GLY A 65 25.62 11.91 -2.20
C GLY A 65 26.01 10.47 -2.50
N HIS A 66 26.29 10.16 -3.78
CA HIS A 66 26.95 8.93 -4.20
C HIS A 66 28.40 9.22 -4.48
N ARG A 67 29.28 8.76 -3.63
CA ARG A 67 30.75 9.04 -3.69
C ARG A 67 31.54 7.95 -4.41
N ARG A 68 30.85 6.91 -4.93
CA ARG A 68 31.40 5.71 -5.56
C ARG A 68 31.10 5.69 -7.05
N GLY A 69 31.90 4.93 -7.82
CA GLY A 69 31.71 4.78 -9.25
C GLY A 69 30.39 4.05 -9.58
N HIS A 70 29.97 4.15 -10.84
CA HIS A 70 28.68 3.59 -11.32
C HIS A 70 28.53 2.07 -11.08
N GLY A 71 29.64 1.30 -11.08
CA GLY A 71 29.61 -0.13 -10.76
C GLY A 71 29.05 -0.42 -9.38
N ALA A 72 29.37 0.43 -8.40
CA ALA A 72 28.90 0.27 -7.01
C ALA A 72 27.36 0.33 -6.90
N VAL A 73 26.68 1.08 -7.75
CA VAL A 73 25.21 1.16 -7.78
C VAL A 73 24.59 -0.21 -8.12
N TYR A 74 25.17 -0.89 -9.11
CA TYR A 74 24.70 -2.22 -9.53
C TYR A 74 25.12 -3.31 -8.53
N ASP A 75 26.33 -3.23 -8.00
CA ASP A 75 26.82 -4.15 -6.98
C ASP A 75 26.02 -4.06 -5.70
N ALA A 76 25.63 -2.86 -5.30
CA ALA A 76 24.74 -2.63 -4.16
C ALA A 76 23.44 -3.42 -4.28
N LEU A 77 22.79 -3.41 -5.45
CA LEU A 77 21.54 -4.10 -5.69
C LEU A 77 21.70 -5.60 -5.94
N ASN A 78 22.82 -6.04 -6.54
CA ASN A 78 23.02 -7.44 -6.88
C ASN A 78 23.60 -8.24 -5.69
N ALA A 79 24.57 -7.69 -4.95
CA ALA A 79 25.29 -8.36 -3.89
C ALA A 79 25.02 -7.81 -2.47
N GLY A 80 24.29 -6.70 -2.36
CA GLY A 80 23.90 -6.13 -1.07
C GLY A 80 22.93 -7.01 -0.30
N ARG A 81 22.84 -6.77 1.01
CA ARG A 81 21.85 -7.42 1.89
C ARG A 81 21.18 -6.39 2.79
N VAL A 82 19.87 -6.55 2.94
CA VAL A 82 19.04 -5.74 3.84
C VAL A 82 18.41 -6.68 4.85
N ASP A 83 18.59 -6.39 6.12
CA ASP A 83 17.83 -7.00 7.21
C ASP A 83 16.41 -6.41 7.19
N VAL A 84 15.54 -7.02 6.40
CA VAL A 84 14.17 -6.57 6.20
C VAL A 84 13.37 -6.60 7.51
N PRO A 85 13.42 -7.66 8.34
CA PRO A 85 12.76 -7.66 9.65
C PRO A 85 13.14 -6.44 10.50
N ARG A 86 14.42 -6.13 10.61
CA ARG A 86 14.90 -4.96 11.35
C ARG A 86 14.45 -3.65 10.72
N LEU A 87 14.48 -3.55 9.38
CA LEU A 87 14.02 -2.35 8.68
C LEU A 87 12.52 -2.11 8.85
N ARG A 88 11.70 -3.18 8.87
CA ARG A 88 10.27 -3.11 9.22
C ARG A 88 10.04 -2.51 10.60
N TRP A 89 10.89 -2.86 11.57
CA TRP A 89 10.88 -2.22 12.91
C TRP A 89 11.25 -0.75 12.83
N ALA A 90 12.33 -0.41 12.12
CA ALA A 90 12.80 0.96 11.99
C ALA A 90 11.74 1.89 11.36
N VAL A 91 11.05 1.44 10.31
CA VAL A 91 9.97 2.23 9.70
C VAL A 91 8.71 2.29 10.58
N GLY A 92 8.40 1.22 11.31
CA GLY A 92 7.27 1.15 12.25
C GLY A 92 7.46 2.01 13.50
N ALA A 93 8.70 2.26 13.92
CA ALA A 93 9.04 3.13 15.03
C ALA A 93 8.94 4.65 14.71
N VAL A 94 8.82 5.01 13.42
CA VAL A 94 8.61 6.41 13.01
C VAL A 94 7.19 6.84 13.38
N PRO A 95 7.00 8.03 13.98
CA PRO A 95 5.67 8.51 14.35
C PRO A 95 4.66 8.40 13.22
N LEU A 96 3.52 7.80 13.51
CA LEU A 96 2.41 7.67 12.55
C LEU A 96 1.71 9.02 12.37
N PRO A 97 0.99 9.23 11.25
CA PRO A 97 0.06 10.32 11.12
C PRO A 97 -1.02 10.23 12.19
N ALA A 98 -1.16 11.28 13.02
CA ALA A 98 -2.15 11.33 14.09
C ALA A 98 -3.50 11.81 13.54
N TRP A 99 -4.58 11.09 13.87
CA TRP A 99 -5.95 11.48 13.58
C TRP A 99 -6.59 12.12 14.83
N PRO A 100 -7.55 13.06 14.65
CA PRO A 100 -8.18 13.73 15.80
C PRO A 100 -8.87 12.77 16.79
N ASP A 101 -9.36 11.63 16.30
CA ASP A 101 -9.99 10.59 17.11
C ASP A 101 -8.99 9.56 17.68
N GLY A 102 -7.69 9.77 17.48
CA GLY A 102 -6.61 8.88 17.93
C GLY A 102 -6.52 7.55 17.18
N ARG A 103 -7.45 7.25 16.27
CA ARG A 103 -7.58 5.94 15.63
C ARG A 103 -6.61 5.78 14.46
N ILE A 104 -5.86 4.70 14.44
CA ILE A 104 -4.97 4.37 13.31
C ILE A 104 -5.79 3.96 12.09
N ARG A 105 -5.44 4.51 10.93
CA ARG A 105 -6.04 4.16 9.64
C ARG A 105 -4.96 3.68 8.69
N LEU A 106 -5.09 2.45 8.23
CA LEU A 106 -4.19 1.81 7.28
C LEU A 106 -4.85 1.66 5.92
N ALA A 107 -4.07 1.68 4.87
CA ALA A 107 -4.47 1.18 3.55
C ALA A 107 -3.59 0.00 3.17
N ALA A 108 -4.21 -1.06 2.63
CA ALA A 108 -3.48 -2.11 1.94
C ALA A 108 -3.85 -2.07 0.46
N ASP A 109 -2.84 -2.15 -0.41
CA ASP A 109 -3.03 -2.14 -1.85
C ASP A 109 -1.88 -2.86 -2.58
N VAL A 110 -2.18 -3.40 -3.77
CA VAL A 110 -1.19 -4.10 -4.59
C VAL A 110 -0.74 -3.21 -5.74
N CYS A 111 0.56 -3.00 -5.83
CA CYS A 111 1.17 -2.22 -6.91
C CYS A 111 2.16 -3.07 -7.69
N ALA A 112 1.99 -3.12 -9.01
CA ALA A 112 2.84 -3.95 -9.86
C ALA A 112 4.07 -3.19 -10.37
N TRP A 113 5.21 -3.90 -10.35
CA TRP A 113 6.39 -3.57 -11.12
C TRP A 113 6.36 -4.38 -12.42
N LEU A 114 5.89 -3.77 -13.49
CA LEU A 114 5.70 -4.43 -14.79
C LEU A 114 7.04 -4.76 -15.45
N ARG A 115 7.15 -5.99 -15.96
CA ARG A 115 8.37 -6.52 -16.57
C ARG A 115 8.05 -7.40 -17.81
N PRO A 116 7.38 -6.86 -18.83
CA PRO A 116 6.95 -7.65 -20.00
C PRO A 116 8.12 -8.25 -20.76
N GLU A 117 9.20 -7.49 -20.97
CA GLU A 117 10.37 -7.90 -21.75
C GLU A 117 11.35 -8.81 -21.01
N ALA A 118 11.20 -8.95 -19.68
CA ALA A 118 12.20 -9.60 -18.83
C ALA A 118 12.03 -11.13 -18.79
N ARG A 119 12.11 -11.82 -19.92
CA ARG A 119 11.95 -13.28 -20.01
C ARG A 119 12.92 -14.08 -19.13
N THR A 120 14.05 -13.52 -18.77
CA THR A 120 15.05 -14.13 -17.87
C THR A 120 14.86 -13.80 -16.41
N SER A 121 13.83 -13.02 -16.04
CA SER A 121 13.47 -12.73 -14.65
C SER A 121 12.48 -13.77 -14.16
N PRO A 122 12.80 -14.51 -13.08
CA PRO A 122 11.90 -15.51 -12.50
C PRO A 122 10.74 -14.85 -11.73
N GLU A 123 9.77 -15.67 -11.31
CA GLU A 123 8.68 -15.34 -10.37
C GLU A 123 7.81 -14.17 -10.82
N ARG A 124 7.69 -13.93 -12.12
CA ARG A 124 6.75 -12.94 -12.65
C ARG A 124 5.34 -13.50 -12.66
N LEU A 125 4.38 -12.64 -12.32
CA LEU A 125 2.95 -12.91 -12.41
C LEU A 125 2.30 -12.06 -13.49
N PHE A 126 1.13 -12.49 -13.98
CA PHE A 126 0.28 -11.62 -14.79
C PHE A 126 -0.41 -10.59 -13.90
N CYS A 127 0.01 -9.34 -14.01
CA CYS A 127 -0.53 -8.22 -13.27
C CYS A 127 -1.65 -7.57 -14.07
N HIS A 128 -2.81 -7.34 -13.44
CA HIS A 128 -3.90 -6.64 -14.07
C HIS A 128 -3.61 -5.13 -14.13
N VAL A 129 -3.63 -4.58 -15.33
CA VAL A 129 -3.45 -3.14 -15.58
C VAL A 129 -4.75 -2.58 -16.15
N HIS A 130 -5.29 -1.57 -15.48
CA HIS A 130 -6.50 -0.90 -15.92
C HIS A 130 -6.17 0.08 -17.06
N GLY A 131 -6.75 -0.13 -18.24
CA GLY A 131 -6.72 0.83 -19.35
C GLY A 131 -7.81 1.91 -19.21
N ARG A 132 -7.75 2.95 -20.05
CA ARG A 132 -8.69 4.08 -20.03
C ARG A 132 -10.04 3.80 -20.73
N GLY A 133 -10.26 2.64 -21.33
CA GLY A 133 -11.49 2.27 -22.05
C GLY A 133 -12.35 1.25 -21.31
N ARG A 134 -13.60 1.06 -21.74
CA ARG A 134 -14.41 -0.10 -21.33
C ARG A 134 -13.66 -1.38 -21.77
N ASN A 135 -13.49 -2.34 -20.86
CA ASN A 135 -12.79 -3.61 -21.09
C ASN A 135 -11.31 -3.48 -21.51
N ALA A 136 -10.65 -2.34 -21.26
CA ALA A 136 -9.25 -2.11 -21.58
C ALA A 136 -8.27 -2.66 -20.51
N GLY A 137 -8.70 -3.61 -19.68
CA GLY A 137 -7.83 -4.30 -18.74
C GLY A 137 -6.87 -5.24 -19.48
N GLN A 138 -5.57 -5.09 -19.21
CA GLN A 138 -4.51 -5.94 -19.76
C GLN A 138 -3.84 -6.73 -18.65
N MET A 139 -3.42 -7.96 -18.99
CA MET A 139 -2.62 -8.81 -18.12
C MET A 139 -1.16 -8.73 -18.58
N ILE A 140 -0.34 -7.99 -17.84
CA ILE A 140 1.06 -7.73 -18.18
C ILE A 140 1.97 -8.45 -17.18
N PRO A 141 3.02 -9.17 -17.64
CA PRO A 141 3.98 -9.80 -16.73
C PRO A 141 4.72 -8.80 -15.86
N GLY A 142 4.85 -9.12 -14.56
CA GLY A 142 5.54 -8.27 -13.60
C GLY A 142 5.66 -8.89 -12.23
N TRP A 143 6.16 -8.13 -11.29
CA TRP A 143 6.22 -8.47 -9.88
C TRP A 143 5.20 -7.60 -9.11
N PRO A 144 4.08 -8.16 -8.66
CA PRO A 144 3.14 -7.43 -7.80
C PRO A 144 3.69 -7.37 -6.38
N TYR A 145 3.59 -6.19 -5.77
CA TYR A 145 3.95 -5.94 -4.37
C TYR A 145 2.70 -5.54 -3.60
N SER A 146 2.43 -6.22 -2.51
CA SER A 146 1.45 -5.81 -1.51
C SER A 146 2.10 -4.80 -0.57
N PHE A 147 1.48 -3.64 -0.39
CA PHE A 147 1.92 -2.58 0.52
C PHE A 147 0.90 -2.36 1.62
N VAL A 148 1.38 -2.08 2.82
CA VAL A 148 0.58 -1.55 3.92
C VAL A 148 1.15 -0.20 4.33
N ALA A 149 0.31 0.82 4.39
CA ALA A 149 0.70 2.17 4.77
C ALA A 149 -0.33 2.82 5.69
N ALA A 150 0.14 3.59 6.68
CA ALA A 150 -0.75 4.42 7.49
C ALA A 150 -1.12 5.70 6.74
N LEU A 151 -2.39 6.08 6.85
CA LEU A 151 -3.00 7.25 6.21
C LEU A 151 -3.05 8.43 7.16
N GLY A 152 -2.86 9.63 6.64
CA GLY A 152 -2.93 10.88 7.40
C GLY A 152 -4.25 11.65 7.21
N PRO A 153 -4.64 12.50 8.19
CA PRO A 153 -5.86 13.29 8.12
C PRO A 153 -5.74 14.52 7.22
N GLY A 154 -4.52 14.99 6.96
CA GLY A 154 -4.26 16.27 6.31
C GLY A 154 -4.65 16.34 4.84
N ALA A 155 -4.61 17.53 4.26
CA ALA A 155 -4.85 17.78 2.84
C ALA A 155 -3.71 17.27 1.93
N SER A 156 -2.54 16.94 2.52
CA SER A 156 -1.39 16.37 1.81
C SER A 156 -1.57 14.88 1.54
N SER A 157 -0.95 14.39 0.48
CA SER A 157 -0.97 12.97 0.10
C SER A 157 0.11 12.13 0.81
N TRP A 158 0.59 12.57 1.97
CA TRP A 158 1.54 11.80 2.75
C TRP A 158 0.91 10.52 3.31
N THR A 159 1.59 9.40 3.12
CA THR A 159 1.31 8.14 3.82
C THR A 159 2.55 7.72 4.62
N ALA A 160 2.41 6.74 5.50
CA ALA A 160 3.53 6.10 6.16
C ALA A 160 3.59 4.63 5.72
N PRO A 161 4.39 4.25 4.72
CA PRO A 161 4.60 2.85 4.38
C PRO A 161 5.18 2.10 5.57
N LEU A 162 4.51 1.02 5.97
CA LEU A 162 4.88 0.20 7.13
C LEU A 162 5.39 -1.17 6.72
N ASP A 163 4.93 -1.66 5.57
CA ASP A 163 5.29 -2.98 5.08
C ASP A 163 5.15 -3.10 3.57
N THR A 164 5.95 -4.00 3.00
CA THR A 164 5.78 -4.47 1.62
C THR A 164 6.23 -5.92 1.49
N VAL A 165 5.49 -6.68 0.69
CA VAL A 165 5.78 -8.07 0.34
C VAL A 165 5.54 -8.26 -1.16
N ARG A 166 6.50 -8.88 -1.85
CA ARG A 166 6.32 -9.31 -3.25
C ARG A 166 5.49 -10.60 -3.28
N LEU A 167 4.45 -10.62 -4.10
CA LEU A 167 3.62 -11.81 -4.29
C LEU A 167 4.29 -12.73 -5.31
N GLY A 168 4.49 -13.97 -4.92
CA GLY A 168 5.04 -15.04 -5.75
C GLY A 168 3.96 -15.83 -6.51
N PRO A 169 4.37 -16.71 -7.45
CA PRO A 169 3.44 -17.50 -8.28
C PRO A 169 2.51 -18.44 -7.52
N ASP A 170 2.97 -18.95 -6.37
CA ASP A 170 2.26 -19.93 -5.57
C ASP A 170 1.55 -19.31 -4.35
N ASP A 171 1.68 -17.99 -4.18
CA ASP A 171 1.10 -17.28 -3.04
C ASP A 171 -0.42 -17.14 -3.16
N ASP A 172 -1.10 -17.35 -2.04
CA ASP A 172 -2.46 -16.87 -1.83
C ASP A 172 -2.42 -15.43 -1.35
N ALA A 173 -2.73 -14.50 -2.24
CA ALA A 173 -2.64 -13.07 -1.96
C ALA A 173 -3.46 -12.64 -0.72
N THR A 174 -4.59 -13.31 -0.42
CA THR A 174 -5.39 -13.02 0.77
C THR A 174 -4.67 -13.47 2.04
N GLN A 175 -4.06 -14.65 2.03
CA GLN A 175 -3.27 -15.14 3.18
C GLN A 175 -2.01 -14.29 3.40
N VAL A 176 -1.30 -13.93 2.33
CA VAL A 176 -0.14 -13.03 2.43
C VAL A 176 -0.53 -11.69 3.03
N THR A 177 -1.65 -11.10 2.56
CA THR A 177 -2.14 -9.83 3.12
C THR A 177 -2.56 -9.98 4.58
N ALA A 178 -3.21 -11.09 4.96
CA ALA A 178 -3.58 -11.36 6.35
C ALA A 178 -2.34 -11.47 7.25
N ALA A 179 -1.33 -12.23 6.83
CA ALA A 179 -0.06 -12.34 7.55
C ALA A 179 0.64 -10.99 7.69
N GLN A 180 0.67 -10.21 6.61
CA GLN A 180 1.25 -8.88 6.58
C GLN A 180 0.55 -7.90 7.56
N LEU A 181 -0.77 -7.88 7.58
CA LEU A 181 -1.55 -7.05 8.49
C LEU A 181 -1.37 -7.49 9.95
N ARG A 182 -1.30 -8.79 10.21
CA ARG A 182 -1.03 -9.35 11.55
C ARG A 182 0.33 -8.90 12.07
N GLU A 183 1.37 -8.99 11.26
CA GLU A 183 2.70 -8.52 11.62
C GLU A 183 2.75 -7.00 11.83
N VAL A 184 2.04 -6.21 11.00
CA VAL A 184 1.94 -4.76 11.19
C VAL A 184 1.28 -4.45 12.52
N ALA A 185 0.15 -5.10 12.86
CA ALA A 185 -0.53 -4.91 14.15
C ALA A 185 0.41 -5.19 15.33
N GLY A 186 1.07 -6.34 15.32
CA GLY A 186 2.01 -6.70 16.39
C GLY A 186 3.21 -5.75 16.50
N ARG A 187 3.67 -5.14 15.40
CA ARG A 187 4.70 -4.10 15.44
C ARG A 187 4.18 -2.79 16.01
N LEU A 188 2.96 -2.39 15.66
CA LEU A 188 2.33 -1.17 16.19
C LEU A 188 2.06 -1.28 17.70
N GLU A 189 1.62 -2.44 18.16
CA GLU A 189 1.43 -2.72 19.57
C GLU A 189 2.75 -2.65 20.34
N ARG A 190 3.76 -3.39 19.90
CA ARG A 190 5.08 -3.39 20.56
C ARG A 190 5.79 -2.04 20.51
N ALA A 191 5.55 -1.23 19.48
CA ALA A 191 6.04 0.15 19.40
C ALA A 191 5.24 1.13 20.26
N GLY A 192 4.15 0.69 20.93
CA GLY A 192 3.27 1.52 21.73
C GLY A 192 2.43 2.51 20.91
N ALA A 193 2.34 2.32 19.59
CA ALA A 193 1.52 3.14 18.71
C ALA A 193 0.03 2.75 18.78
N TRP A 194 -0.27 1.54 19.16
CA TRP A 194 -1.59 1.01 19.52
C TRP A 194 -1.45 0.19 20.81
N ARG A 195 -2.46 0.23 21.68
CA ARG A 195 -2.48 -0.49 22.95
C ARG A 195 -3.80 -1.23 23.14
N PRO A 196 -3.84 -2.35 23.87
CA PRO A 196 -5.08 -2.99 24.27
C PRO A 196 -5.99 -1.99 24.96
N GLY A 197 -7.24 -1.88 24.49
CA GLY A 197 -8.21 -0.88 24.94
C GLY A 197 -8.32 0.37 24.06
N ASP A 198 -7.38 0.61 23.18
CA ASP A 198 -7.54 1.63 22.12
C ASP A 198 -8.61 1.18 21.10
N ARG A 199 -9.14 2.13 20.33
CA ARG A 199 -10.07 1.80 19.24
C ARG A 199 -9.40 0.93 18.19
N ASP A 200 -10.18 0.02 17.59
CA ASP A 200 -9.71 -0.87 16.53
C ASP A 200 -9.10 -0.10 15.36
N ILE A 201 -8.03 -0.64 14.81
CA ILE A 201 -7.35 -0.12 13.62
C ILE A 201 -8.29 -0.27 12.41
N ILE A 202 -8.50 0.79 11.65
CA ILE A 202 -9.24 0.70 10.38
C ILE A 202 -8.28 0.34 9.27
N VAL A 203 -8.61 -0.68 8.49
CA VAL A 203 -7.87 -1.05 7.27
C VAL A 203 -8.75 -0.86 6.05
N VAL A 204 -8.39 0.05 5.17
CA VAL A 204 -9.13 0.30 3.92
C VAL A 204 -8.51 -0.44 2.74
N LEU A 205 -9.37 -1.05 1.92
CA LEU A 205 -8.99 -1.97 0.84
C LEU A 205 -9.76 -1.65 -0.44
N ASP A 206 -9.18 -1.97 -1.61
CA ASP A 206 -9.90 -1.87 -2.88
C ASP A 206 -10.77 -3.11 -3.17
N CYS A 207 -11.58 -3.04 -4.21
CA CYS A 207 -12.48 -4.11 -4.66
C CYS A 207 -11.76 -5.37 -5.21
N GLY A 208 -10.44 -5.35 -5.30
CA GLY A 208 -9.62 -6.49 -5.69
C GLY A 208 -9.44 -7.53 -4.61
N TYR A 209 -9.65 -7.16 -3.36
CA TYR A 209 -9.48 -8.04 -2.20
C TYR A 209 -10.71 -8.90 -1.92
N ASP A 210 -10.50 -10.13 -1.45
CA ASP A 210 -11.53 -10.93 -0.79
C ASP A 210 -11.65 -10.49 0.67
N VAL A 211 -12.36 -9.38 0.87
CA VAL A 211 -12.48 -8.76 2.20
C VAL A 211 -13.20 -9.66 3.21
N ILE A 212 -14.12 -10.53 2.77
CA ILE A 212 -14.86 -11.43 3.66
C ILE A 212 -13.91 -12.49 4.21
N ARG A 213 -13.09 -13.11 3.35
CA ARG A 213 -12.09 -14.07 3.79
C ARG A 213 -11.01 -13.42 4.65
N LEU A 214 -10.60 -12.21 4.28
CA LEU A 214 -9.61 -11.46 5.05
C LEU A 214 -10.14 -11.12 6.45
N ALA A 215 -11.41 -10.70 6.57
CA ALA A 215 -12.05 -10.42 7.85
C ALA A 215 -12.14 -11.68 8.74
N TRP A 216 -12.43 -12.83 8.13
CA TRP A 216 -12.43 -14.10 8.86
C TRP A 216 -11.03 -14.49 9.36
N LEU A 217 -9.99 -14.31 8.52
CA LEU A 217 -8.60 -14.61 8.88
C LEU A 217 -8.03 -13.69 9.97
N LEU A 218 -8.59 -12.51 10.13
CA LEU A 218 -8.13 -11.48 11.07
C LEU A 218 -9.15 -11.18 12.19
N ALA A 219 -10.13 -12.09 12.39
CA ALA A 219 -11.21 -11.89 13.38
C ALA A 219 -10.71 -11.80 14.83
N ASP A 220 -9.51 -12.29 15.09
CA ASP A 220 -8.83 -12.25 16.39
C ASP A 220 -8.05 -10.95 16.65
N LEU A 221 -7.96 -10.05 15.65
CA LEU A 221 -7.21 -8.81 15.77
C LEU A 221 -8.13 -7.60 15.98
N PRO A 222 -7.64 -6.57 16.67
CA PRO A 222 -8.36 -5.31 16.87
C PRO A 222 -8.40 -4.48 15.57
N MET A 223 -9.02 -5.02 14.53
CA MET A 223 -9.07 -4.42 13.21
C MET A 223 -10.48 -4.42 12.63
N VAL A 224 -10.88 -3.28 12.07
CA VAL A 224 -12.07 -3.16 11.21
C VAL A 224 -11.61 -2.99 9.77
N LEU A 225 -11.92 -3.98 8.94
CA LEU A 225 -11.64 -3.91 7.50
C LEU A 225 -12.78 -3.17 6.80
N CYS A 226 -12.47 -2.21 5.95
CA CYS A 226 -13.46 -1.49 5.14
C CYS A 226 -13.04 -1.55 3.67
N ALA A 227 -13.79 -2.27 2.85
CA ALA A 227 -13.44 -2.46 1.45
C ALA A 227 -14.55 -2.03 0.49
N ARG A 228 -14.14 -1.56 -0.69
CA ARG A 228 -15.06 -1.34 -1.80
C ARG A 228 -15.54 -2.67 -2.36
N LEU A 229 -16.83 -2.73 -2.67
CA LEU A 229 -17.45 -3.87 -3.34
C LEU A 229 -17.80 -3.52 -4.80
N ARG A 230 -17.84 -4.54 -5.64
CA ARG A 230 -18.33 -4.40 -7.03
C ARG A 230 -19.84 -4.29 -7.03
N SER A 231 -20.39 -3.51 -7.95
CA SER A 231 -21.85 -3.22 -8.05
C SER A 231 -22.74 -4.43 -8.41
N ASN A 232 -22.17 -5.56 -8.75
CA ASN A 232 -22.88 -6.80 -9.09
C ASN A 232 -22.96 -7.82 -7.93
N ARG A 233 -22.71 -7.37 -6.69
CA ARG A 233 -22.73 -8.26 -5.51
C ARG A 233 -24.15 -8.39 -4.94
N VAL A 234 -24.34 -9.49 -4.21
CA VAL A 234 -25.51 -9.78 -3.41
C VAL A 234 -25.05 -10.10 -2.00
N PHE A 235 -25.69 -9.46 -1.03
CA PHE A 235 -25.52 -9.72 0.40
C PHE A 235 -26.83 -10.18 1.00
N CYS A 236 -26.79 -10.94 2.07
CA CYS A 236 -27.98 -11.39 2.79
C CYS A 236 -28.10 -10.70 4.15
N ALA A 237 -29.31 -10.39 4.53
CA ALA A 237 -29.62 -10.03 5.91
C ALA A 237 -29.50 -11.26 6.84
N PRO A 238 -29.46 -11.08 8.16
CA PRO A 238 -29.63 -12.18 9.10
C PRO A 238 -30.96 -12.90 8.85
N PRO A 239 -31.02 -14.23 9.04
CA PRO A 239 -32.28 -14.95 8.94
C PRO A 239 -33.23 -14.52 10.05
N ALA A 240 -34.53 -14.54 9.74
CA ALA A 240 -35.56 -14.39 10.78
C ALA A 240 -35.43 -15.54 11.80
N PRO A 241 -35.76 -15.29 13.08
CA PRO A 241 -35.82 -16.34 14.08
C PRO A 241 -36.71 -17.51 13.61
N LYS A 242 -36.27 -18.72 13.88
CA LYS A 242 -37.04 -19.90 13.52
C LYS A 242 -38.31 -19.96 14.40
N PRO A 243 -39.51 -20.10 13.80
CA PRO A 243 -40.73 -20.26 14.58
C PRO A 243 -40.66 -21.50 15.50
N PRO A 244 -41.20 -21.44 16.71
CA PRO A 244 -41.30 -22.58 17.60
C PRO A 244 -42.03 -23.75 16.90
N GLY A 245 -41.56 -24.99 17.11
CA GLY A 245 -42.18 -26.21 16.55
C GLY A 245 -41.82 -26.54 15.10
N MET A 246 -41.10 -25.68 14.38
CA MET A 246 -40.69 -25.95 13.00
C MET A 246 -39.47 -26.89 12.98
N GLY A 247 -39.54 -28.04 12.34
CA GLY A 247 -38.42 -29.00 12.19
C GLY A 247 -37.31 -28.51 11.24
N GLY A 248 -36.18 -29.22 11.20
CA GLY A 248 -35.04 -28.95 10.31
C GLY A 248 -34.01 -27.95 10.85
N PRO A 249 -32.85 -27.79 10.18
CA PRO A 249 -31.78 -26.88 10.61
C PRO A 249 -32.20 -25.40 10.47
N PRO A 250 -31.69 -24.50 11.31
CA PRO A 250 -31.96 -23.09 11.19
C PRO A 250 -31.41 -22.54 9.85
N ARG A 251 -32.14 -21.58 9.27
CA ARG A 251 -31.66 -20.89 8.06
C ARG A 251 -30.42 -20.05 8.42
N GLN A 252 -29.41 -20.10 7.56
CA GLN A 252 -28.19 -19.30 7.72
C GLN A 252 -28.31 -17.90 7.08
N HIS A 253 -29.18 -17.75 6.08
CA HIS A 253 -29.30 -16.52 5.27
C HIS A 253 -30.76 -16.06 5.27
N GLY A 254 -30.96 -14.75 5.49
CA GLY A 254 -32.23 -14.05 5.34
C GLY A 254 -32.42 -13.50 3.93
N ALA A 255 -33.21 -12.40 3.83
CA ALA A 255 -33.51 -11.77 2.55
C ALA A 255 -32.26 -11.26 1.81
N PRO A 256 -32.17 -11.47 0.50
CA PRO A 256 -31.04 -10.98 -0.30
C PRO A 256 -31.22 -9.48 -0.63
N LEU A 257 -30.16 -8.71 -0.47
CA LEU A 257 -29.99 -7.34 -0.95
C LEU A 257 -29.08 -7.38 -2.18
N ARG A 258 -29.64 -7.10 -3.36
CA ARG A 258 -28.91 -7.04 -4.63
C ARG A 258 -28.52 -5.60 -4.92
N PHE A 259 -27.22 -5.33 -5.13
CA PHE A 259 -26.74 -3.96 -5.34
C PHE A 259 -27.30 -3.30 -6.61
N ALA A 260 -27.57 -4.09 -7.63
CA ALA A 260 -28.13 -3.64 -8.90
C ALA A 260 -29.67 -3.50 -8.89
N ASP A 261 -30.35 -3.96 -7.83
CA ASP A 261 -31.82 -4.00 -7.77
C ASP A 261 -32.33 -3.30 -6.51
N PRO A 262 -32.69 -2.00 -6.61
CA PRO A 262 -33.18 -1.22 -5.48
C PRO A 262 -34.43 -1.78 -4.80
N ALA A 263 -35.26 -2.55 -5.52
CA ALA A 263 -36.45 -3.15 -4.94
C ALA A 263 -36.18 -4.18 -3.84
N THR A 264 -34.92 -4.72 -3.80
CA THR A 264 -34.49 -5.66 -2.79
C THR A 264 -33.88 -5.00 -1.54
N TRP A 265 -33.78 -3.66 -1.51
CA TRP A 265 -33.14 -2.97 -0.41
C TRP A 265 -34.14 -2.75 0.73
N ALA A 266 -33.89 -3.39 1.86
CA ALA A 266 -34.60 -3.10 3.10
C ALA A 266 -34.33 -1.67 3.57
N ALA A 267 -35.14 -1.18 4.49
CA ALA A 267 -34.87 0.10 5.14
C ALA A 267 -33.47 0.09 5.79
N PRO A 268 -32.62 1.09 5.53
CA PRO A 268 -31.30 1.15 6.13
C PRO A 268 -31.38 1.41 7.65
N ALA A 269 -30.47 0.81 8.40
CA ALA A 269 -30.32 1.03 9.84
C ALA A 269 -29.75 2.42 10.16
N VAL A 270 -28.93 2.97 9.23
CA VAL A 270 -28.31 4.30 9.36
C VAL A 270 -28.51 5.05 8.04
N THR A 271 -28.94 6.30 8.14
CA THR A 271 -28.96 7.27 7.04
C THR A 271 -28.23 8.53 7.45
N GLY A 272 -27.61 9.20 6.49
CA GLY A 272 -26.90 10.43 6.75
C GLY A 272 -26.54 11.21 5.49
N GLN A 273 -26.06 12.43 5.69
CA GLN A 273 -25.54 13.28 4.63
C GLN A 273 -24.23 13.92 5.08
N ALA A 274 -23.28 14.09 4.17
CA ALA A 274 -22.05 14.82 4.42
C ALA A 274 -21.70 15.69 3.20
N SER A 275 -21.22 16.90 3.46
CA SER A 275 -20.72 17.78 2.40
C SER A 275 -19.22 17.52 2.17
N THR A 276 -18.85 17.39 0.91
CA THR A 276 -17.45 17.26 0.50
C THR A 276 -17.14 18.28 -0.60
N ALA A 277 -15.96 18.89 -0.53
CA ALA A 277 -15.54 19.88 -1.53
C ALA A 277 -15.49 19.27 -2.96
N ARG A 278 -15.09 18.00 -3.07
CA ARG A 278 -14.88 17.31 -4.35
C ARG A 278 -16.15 16.71 -4.95
N TYR A 279 -17.04 16.13 -4.12
CA TYR A 279 -18.17 15.33 -4.55
C TYR A 279 -19.52 15.99 -4.25
N GLY A 280 -19.52 17.21 -3.67
CA GLY A 280 -20.72 17.86 -3.17
C GLY A 280 -21.33 17.12 -1.98
N THR A 281 -22.65 17.14 -1.87
CA THR A 281 -23.36 16.36 -0.84
C THR A 281 -23.30 14.87 -1.16
N VAL A 282 -22.88 14.07 -0.19
CA VAL A 282 -22.87 12.61 -0.27
C VAL A 282 -23.97 12.07 0.63
N GLN A 283 -24.93 11.36 0.06
CA GLN A 283 -25.93 10.61 0.80
C GLN A 283 -25.34 9.27 1.23
N VAL A 284 -25.55 8.88 2.49
CA VAL A 284 -25.03 7.66 3.08
C VAL A 284 -26.21 6.83 3.59
N ALA A 285 -26.22 5.54 3.26
CA ALA A 285 -27.13 4.56 3.82
C ALA A 285 -26.33 3.34 4.29
N ALA A 286 -26.67 2.75 5.44
CA ALA A 286 -26.00 1.56 5.91
C ALA A 286 -26.97 0.51 6.47
N TRP A 287 -26.60 -0.76 6.27
CA TRP A 287 -27.32 -1.95 6.76
C TRP A 287 -26.37 -2.78 7.59
N ASN A 288 -26.78 -3.09 8.81
CA ASN A 288 -25.99 -3.86 9.76
C ASN A 288 -26.17 -5.37 9.58
N ARG A 289 -25.20 -6.16 10.04
CA ARG A 289 -25.18 -7.63 10.05
C ARG A 289 -25.35 -8.25 8.66
N MET A 290 -24.97 -7.53 7.61
CA MET A 290 -25.04 -8.01 6.24
C MET A 290 -23.84 -8.93 5.94
N HIS A 291 -24.11 -10.08 5.29
CA HIS A 291 -23.08 -11.07 4.97
C HIS A 291 -23.20 -11.59 3.55
N ALA A 292 -22.08 -11.99 2.98
CA ALA A 292 -22.03 -12.64 1.66
C ALA A 292 -22.36 -14.14 1.80
N ARG A 293 -23.06 -14.71 0.81
CA ARG A 293 -23.20 -16.15 0.70
C ARG A 293 -21.93 -16.77 0.12
N LEU A 294 -21.24 -17.57 0.91
CA LEU A 294 -19.99 -18.23 0.53
C LEU A 294 -20.26 -19.54 -0.22
N CYS A 295 -19.29 -19.95 -1.06
CA CYS A 295 -19.34 -21.20 -1.82
C CYS A 295 -18.03 -21.97 -1.69
N LYS A 296 -18.08 -23.30 -1.48
CA LYS A 296 -16.90 -24.15 -1.36
C LYS A 296 -16.07 -24.30 -2.64
N ASP A 297 -16.60 -23.89 -3.78
CA ASP A 297 -15.90 -23.96 -5.06
C ASP A 297 -15.03 -22.72 -5.37
N THR A 298 -14.81 -21.86 -4.39
CA THR A 298 -14.02 -20.62 -4.43
C THR A 298 -12.77 -20.74 -3.55
N ALA A 299 -12.29 -19.62 -3.02
CA ALA A 299 -11.20 -19.55 -2.05
C ALA A 299 -11.47 -20.32 -0.73
N TRP A 300 -12.70 -20.79 -0.52
CA TRP A 300 -13.15 -21.58 0.62
C TRP A 300 -13.19 -23.10 0.34
N GLU A 301 -12.67 -23.56 -0.81
CA GLU A 301 -12.70 -24.97 -1.23
C GLU A 301 -12.17 -25.94 -0.14
N HIS A 302 -11.12 -25.53 0.56
CA HIS A 302 -10.46 -26.32 1.60
C HIS A 302 -10.93 -26.00 3.03
N HIS A 303 -11.98 -25.18 3.19
CA HIS A 303 -12.50 -24.88 4.54
C HIS A 303 -13.13 -26.15 5.17
N PRO A 304 -12.69 -26.56 6.35
CA PRO A 304 -13.28 -27.71 7.04
C PRO A 304 -14.71 -27.40 7.53
N GLY A 305 -15.61 -28.35 7.42
CA GLY A 305 -16.98 -28.23 7.94
C GLY A 305 -17.88 -27.25 7.16
N THR A 306 -18.80 -26.62 7.86
CA THR A 306 -19.75 -25.64 7.34
C THR A 306 -19.06 -24.30 7.12
N LEU A 307 -19.38 -23.63 6.01
CA LEU A 307 -18.83 -22.30 5.73
C LEU A 307 -19.31 -21.26 6.75
N PRO A 308 -18.41 -20.37 7.20
CA PRO A 308 -18.78 -19.36 8.20
C PRO A 308 -19.72 -18.30 7.61
N VAL A 309 -20.52 -17.70 8.49
CA VAL A 309 -21.26 -16.47 8.21
C VAL A 309 -20.46 -15.30 8.78
N VAL A 310 -19.85 -14.50 7.91
CA VAL A 310 -19.06 -13.34 8.30
C VAL A 310 -19.95 -12.10 8.18
N GLU A 311 -20.49 -11.67 9.29
CA GLU A 311 -21.36 -10.49 9.35
C GLU A 311 -20.56 -9.19 9.36
N GLY A 312 -21.11 -8.14 8.74
CA GLY A 312 -20.54 -6.81 8.74
C GLY A 312 -21.58 -5.74 8.40
N THR A 313 -21.13 -4.51 8.34
CA THR A 313 -21.96 -3.36 7.94
C THR A 313 -21.77 -3.06 6.47
N LEU A 314 -22.83 -3.12 5.70
CA LEU A 314 -22.86 -2.70 4.30
C LEU A 314 -23.16 -1.20 4.24
N ILE A 315 -22.36 -0.43 3.49
CA ILE A 315 -22.49 1.04 3.37
C ILE A 315 -22.63 1.39 1.91
N GLN A 316 -23.64 2.22 1.59
CA GLN A 316 -23.86 2.80 0.28
C GLN A 316 -23.57 4.30 0.32
N LEU A 317 -22.79 4.77 -0.64
CA LEU A 317 -22.51 6.20 -0.83
C LEU A 317 -23.07 6.65 -2.18
N ARG A 318 -23.84 7.74 -2.17
CA ARG A 318 -24.38 8.40 -3.37
C ARG A 318 -23.91 9.85 -3.39
N PRO A 319 -22.84 10.17 -4.14
CA PRO A 319 -22.38 11.54 -4.28
C PRO A 319 -23.34 12.34 -5.17
N ALA A 320 -23.52 13.63 -4.91
CA ALA A 320 -24.32 14.52 -5.75
C ALA A 320 -23.65 14.79 -7.10
N ARG A 321 -22.33 14.69 -7.18
CA ARG A 321 -21.56 14.88 -8.41
C ARG A 321 -20.30 14.01 -8.44
N LEU A 322 -19.88 13.63 -9.64
CA LEU A 322 -18.55 13.01 -9.86
C LEU A 322 -17.72 13.91 -10.77
N PRO A 323 -16.39 13.98 -10.55
CA PRO A 323 -15.50 14.69 -11.46
C PRO A 323 -15.59 14.12 -12.89
N GLY A 324 -15.67 15.00 -13.91
CA GLY A 324 -15.65 14.59 -15.32
C GLY A 324 -16.97 14.04 -15.86
N TYR A 325 -18.11 14.52 -15.39
CA TYR A 325 -19.47 14.21 -15.91
C TYR A 325 -19.79 12.71 -16.01
N ARG A 326 -19.21 11.89 -15.12
CA ARG A 326 -19.47 10.45 -15.07
C ARG A 326 -20.85 10.17 -14.50
N GLU A 327 -21.49 9.10 -14.99
CA GLU A 327 -22.75 8.58 -14.46
C GLU A 327 -22.63 8.33 -12.94
N LEU A 328 -23.61 8.83 -12.20
CA LEU A 328 -23.71 8.71 -10.75
C LEU A 328 -24.16 7.29 -10.37
N LYS A 329 -23.18 6.40 -10.18
CA LYS A 329 -23.45 5.06 -9.64
C LYS A 329 -23.15 5.02 -8.15
N PRO A 330 -24.01 4.37 -7.35
CA PRO A 330 -23.73 4.15 -5.93
C PRO A 330 -22.40 3.44 -5.74
N MET A 331 -21.62 3.89 -4.77
CA MET A 331 -20.45 3.18 -4.31
C MET A 331 -20.85 2.31 -3.11
N TRP A 332 -20.47 1.05 -3.14
CA TRP A 332 -20.73 0.11 -2.08
C TRP A 332 -19.46 -0.22 -1.34
N LEU A 333 -19.51 -0.10 -0.01
CA LEU A 333 -18.48 -0.53 0.92
C LEU A 333 -19.04 -1.61 1.85
N TRP A 334 -18.17 -2.45 2.37
CA TRP A 334 -18.50 -3.36 3.45
C TRP A 334 -17.41 -3.26 4.53
N ALA A 335 -17.84 -3.18 5.78
CA ALA A 335 -16.94 -3.15 6.94
C ALA A 335 -17.19 -4.37 7.83
N SER A 336 -16.12 -4.95 8.39
CA SER A 336 -16.19 -6.18 9.20
C SER A 336 -16.87 -5.99 10.57
N GLY A 337 -17.12 -4.73 11.01
CA GLY A 337 -17.93 -4.47 12.19
C GLY A 337 -19.41 -4.75 11.93
N PRO A 338 -20.06 -5.65 12.68
CA PRO A 338 -21.42 -6.10 12.36
C PRO A 338 -22.52 -5.07 12.67
N ALA A 339 -22.25 -4.08 13.54
CA ALA A 339 -23.22 -3.08 13.99
C ALA A 339 -22.57 -1.69 14.12
N ALA A 340 -22.46 -0.96 13.00
CA ALA A 340 -21.94 0.40 13.01
C ALA A 340 -23.05 1.43 13.20
N GLY A 341 -22.91 2.31 14.18
CA GLY A 341 -23.76 3.49 14.35
C GLY A 341 -23.37 4.63 13.39
N PRO A 342 -24.14 5.75 13.37
CA PRO A 342 -23.93 6.86 12.42
C PRO A 342 -22.51 7.42 12.44
N GLY A 343 -21.91 7.60 13.63
CA GLY A 343 -20.56 8.11 13.79
C GLY A 343 -19.50 7.16 13.23
N GLU A 344 -19.64 5.85 13.48
CA GLU A 344 -18.71 4.84 12.96
C GLU A 344 -18.83 4.72 11.43
N VAL A 345 -20.04 4.72 10.89
CA VAL A 345 -20.28 4.73 9.44
C VAL A 345 -19.58 5.93 8.80
N ALA A 346 -19.68 7.12 9.42
CA ALA A 346 -19.01 8.34 8.92
C ALA A 346 -17.48 8.19 8.91
N VAL A 347 -16.89 7.65 9.97
CA VAL A 347 -15.44 7.40 10.07
C VAL A 347 -14.98 6.40 9.01
N LEU A 348 -15.71 5.31 8.79
CA LEU A 348 -15.35 4.24 7.87
C LEU A 348 -15.31 4.72 6.40
N TRP A 349 -16.36 5.38 5.93
CA TRP A 349 -16.36 5.83 4.54
C TRP A 349 -15.38 6.98 4.29
N GLN A 350 -15.19 7.89 5.26
CA GLN A 350 -14.16 8.93 5.16
C GLN A 350 -12.76 8.33 5.12
N ALA A 351 -12.47 7.33 5.96
CA ALA A 351 -11.22 6.59 5.91
C ALA A 351 -11.01 5.93 4.53
N PHE A 352 -12.07 5.34 3.97
CA PHE A 352 -12.01 4.74 2.63
C PHE A 352 -11.68 5.77 1.54
N LEU A 353 -12.21 6.99 1.59
CA LEU A 353 -11.87 8.03 0.63
C LEU A 353 -10.38 8.41 0.67
N ARG A 354 -9.72 8.27 1.82
CA ARG A 354 -8.28 8.51 1.97
C ARG A 354 -7.42 7.39 1.38
N ARG A 355 -7.98 6.25 1.00
CA ARG A 355 -7.24 5.17 0.33
C ARG A 355 -6.49 5.67 -0.92
N PHE A 356 -7.03 6.66 -1.62
CA PHE A 356 -6.37 7.26 -2.77
C PHE A 356 -4.96 7.83 -2.48
N ASP A 357 -4.63 8.11 -1.24
CA ASP A 357 -3.31 8.64 -0.88
C ASP A 357 -2.21 7.59 -1.10
N ILE A 358 -2.51 6.30 -0.95
CA ILE A 358 -1.52 5.24 -1.28
C ILE A 358 -1.23 5.20 -2.78
N GLU A 359 -2.23 5.48 -3.64
CA GLU A 359 -2.03 5.57 -5.10
C GLU A 359 -1.15 6.78 -5.47
N HIS A 360 -1.28 7.90 -4.76
CA HIS A 360 -0.37 9.04 -4.90
C HIS A 360 1.06 8.67 -4.47
N THR A 361 1.21 7.89 -3.40
CA THR A 361 2.50 7.36 -2.95
C THR A 361 3.12 6.44 -4.02
N PHE A 362 2.36 5.53 -4.62
CA PHE A 362 2.84 4.69 -5.71
C PHE A 362 3.24 5.50 -6.95
N ARG A 363 2.48 6.54 -7.27
CA ARG A 363 2.85 7.46 -8.35
C ARG A 363 4.16 8.15 -8.06
N PHE A 364 4.35 8.63 -6.85
CA PHE A 364 5.60 9.26 -6.42
C PHE A 364 6.78 8.27 -6.45
N PHE A 365 6.59 7.04 -5.97
CA PHE A 365 7.59 5.98 -6.04
C PHE A 365 8.01 5.70 -7.48
N LYS A 366 7.05 5.52 -8.39
CA LYS A 366 7.32 5.19 -9.80
C LYS A 366 7.89 6.36 -10.58
N GLN A 367 7.27 7.52 -10.46
CA GLN A 367 7.56 8.67 -11.35
C GLN A 367 8.67 9.57 -10.84
N VAL A 368 8.93 9.61 -9.53
CA VAL A 368 9.90 10.52 -8.93
C VAL A 368 11.09 9.78 -8.34
N LEU A 369 10.85 8.78 -7.47
CA LEU A 369 11.93 8.01 -6.85
C LEU A 369 12.47 6.90 -7.76
N GLY A 370 11.82 6.61 -8.89
CA GLY A 370 12.27 5.62 -9.86
C GLY A 370 12.16 4.17 -9.38
N TRP A 371 11.14 3.85 -8.52
CA TRP A 371 10.95 2.50 -8.01
C TRP A 371 10.97 1.42 -9.10
N THR A 372 10.33 1.67 -10.22
CA THR A 372 10.24 0.71 -11.33
C THR A 372 11.22 0.99 -12.48
N ALA A 373 12.15 1.94 -12.31
CA ALA A 373 13.09 2.33 -13.34
C ALA A 373 14.23 1.31 -13.57
N PRO A 374 14.79 0.64 -12.53
CA PRO A 374 15.88 -0.30 -12.73
C PRO A 374 15.46 -1.55 -13.50
N LEU A 375 16.29 -1.99 -14.43
CA LEU A 375 16.08 -3.22 -15.19
C LEU A 375 16.69 -4.43 -14.45
N LEU A 376 16.27 -4.64 -13.20
CA LEU A 376 16.75 -5.73 -12.38
C LEU A 376 16.24 -7.08 -12.90
N ARG A 377 17.10 -8.07 -12.91
CA ARG A 377 16.76 -9.43 -13.32
C ARG A 377 16.30 -10.28 -12.13
N ASP A 378 16.95 -10.12 -10.99
CA ASP A 378 16.73 -10.90 -9.81
C ASP A 378 15.60 -10.31 -8.95
N PRO A 379 14.58 -11.09 -8.56
CA PRO A 379 13.53 -10.64 -7.63
C PRO A 379 14.06 -10.14 -6.30
N ALA A 380 15.08 -10.79 -5.74
CA ALA A 380 15.67 -10.36 -4.46
C ALA A 380 16.37 -8.99 -4.58
N ALA A 381 16.93 -8.64 -5.75
CA ALA A 381 17.44 -7.30 -6.03
C ALA A 381 16.30 -6.27 -6.13
N ALA A 382 15.16 -6.66 -6.70
CA ALA A 382 13.97 -5.83 -6.74
C ALA A 382 13.38 -5.60 -5.33
N ASP A 383 13.40 -6.62 -4.48
CA ASP A 383 12.95 -6.51 -3.08
C ASP A 383 13.87 -5.54 -2.30
N ARG A 384 15.19 -5.64 -2.46
CA ARG A 384 16.15 -4.69 -1.86
C ARG A 384 15.90 -3.25 -2.31
N TRP A 385 15.71 -3.05 -3.60
CA TRP A 385 15.40 -1.73 -4.17
C TRP A 385 14.09 -1.18 -3.64
N THR A 386 13.05 -2.00 -3.54
CA THR A 386 11.75 -1.61 -2.99
C THR A 386 11.87 -1.12 -1.55
N TRP A 387 12.64 -1.84 -0.72
CA TRP A 387 12.88 -1.42 0.66
C TRP A 387 13.74 -0.16 0.77
N LEU A 388 14.71 0.05 -0.12
CA LEU A 388 15.45 1.32 -0.18
C LEU A 388 14.54 2.50 -0.55
N ILE A 389 13.61 2.32 -1.48
CA ILE A 389 12.62 3.35 -1.83
C ILE A 389 11.71 3.69 -0.65
N ILE A 390 11.24 2.68 0.11
CA ILE A 390 10.47 2.90 1.33
C ILE A 390 11.28 3.67 2.36
N ALA A 391 12.54 3.28 2.59
CA ALA A 391 13.43 3.96 3.52
C ALA A 391 13.73 5.40 3.07
N ALA A 392 13.92 5.63 1.77
CA ALA A 392 14.08 6.97 1.20
C ALA A 392 12.83 7.84 1.44
N TYR A 393 11.65 7.31 1.17
CA TYR A 393 10.39 8.02 1.41
C TYR A 393 10.17 8.31 2.90
N THR A 394 10.53 7.40 3.78
CA THR A 394 10.47 7.62 5.23
C THR A 394 11.40 8.76 5.68
N GLN A 395 12.59 8.85 5.09
CA GLN A 395 13.48 9.99 5.33
C GLN A 395 12.86 11.32 4.87
N LEU A 396 12.15 11.35 3.73
CA LEU A 396 11.42 12.55 3.30
C LEU A 396 10.33 12.96 4.30
N ARG A 397 9.60 11.99 4.87
CA ARG A 397 8.61 12.27 5.91
C ARG A 397 9.24 12.94 7.13
N LEU A 398 10.38 12.42 7.58
CA LEU A 398 11.12 12.97 8.71
C LEU A 398 11.78 14.32 8.40
N ALA A 399 12.15 14.55 7.15
CA ALA A 399 12.75 15.79 6.68
C ALA A 399 11.71 16.90 6.39
N ALA A 400 10.43 16.59 6.31
CA ALA A 400 9.40 17.55 5.94
C ALA A 400 9.42 18.84 6.79
N PRO A 401 9.60 18.79 8.13
CA PRO A 401 9.70 20.00 8.95
C PRO A 401 11.00 20.79 8.75
N LEU A 402 12.02 20.20 8.12
CA LEU A 402 13.36 20.77 7.96
C LEU A 402 13.61 21.34 6.56
N ALA A 403 12.84 20.88 5.58
CA ALA A 403 13.08 21.21 4.19
C ALA A 403 12.59 22.62 3.87
N ALA A 404 13.42 23.40 3.19
CA ALA A 404 13.01 24.66 2.59
C ALA A 404 12.08 24.44 1.39
N ASP A 405 11.09 25.28 1.19
CA ASP A 405 10.20 25.25 0.03
C ASP A 405 10.92 25.77 -1.23
N LEU A 406 11.71 24.93 -1.85
CA LEU A 406 12.32 25.20 -3.16
C LEU A 406 11.27 25.04 -4.27
N ARG A 407 10.36 26.02 -4.32
CA ARG A 407 9.25 26.02 -5.26
C ARG A 407 9.68 26.38 -6.68
N LEU A 408 8.98 25.82 -7.66
CA LEU A 408 9.06 26.25 -9.05
C LEU A 408 8.34 27.61 -9.24
N PRO A 409 8.71 28.43 -10.25
CA PRO A 409 8.19 29.80 -10.39
C PRO A 409 6.66 29.90 -10.40
N TRP A 410 5.97 28.89 -10.91
CA TRP A 410 4.50 28.85 -10.99
C TRP A 410 3.82 28.27 -9.75
N GLN A 411 4.57 27.79 -8.75
CA GLN A 411 4.02 27.18 -7.54
C GLN A 411 3.81 28.23 -6.45
N ARG A 412 2.65 28.13 -5.77
CA ARG A 412 2.37 28.96 -4.59
C ARG A 412 3.25 28.51 -3.42
N PRO A 413 3.65 29.44 -2.52
CA PRO A 413 4.31 29.09 -1.26
C PRO A 413 3.48 28.06 -0.47
N GLN A 414 4.15 27.19 0.28
CA GLN A 414 3.53 26.28 1.24
C GLN A 414 4.30 26.30 2.55
N ASP A 415 3.57 26.19 3.63
CA ASP A 415 4.17 26.00 4.95
C ASP A 415 4.90 24.65 5.03
N PRO A 416 5.99 24.56 5.80
CA PRO A 416 6.77 23.30 5.91
C PRO A 416 5.91 22.06 6.23
N GLY A 417 4.93 22.18 7.13
CA GLY A 417 4.04 21.10 7.53
C GLY A 417 3.04 20.63 6.45
N THR A 418 2.85 21.43 5.39
CA THR A 418 1.88 21.12 4.30
C THR A 418 2.56 20.77 2.99
N MET A 419 3.89 20.81 2.91
CA MET A 419 4.61 20.49 1.69
C MET A 419 4.38 19.07 1.22
N THR A 420 4.25 18.89 -0.10
CA THR A 420 4.14 17.58 -0.71
C THR A 420 5.48 16.82 -0.71
N PRO A 421 5.49 15.46 -0.81
CA PRO A 421 6.73 14.69 -0.90
C PRO A 421 7.71 15.18 -1.96
N ALA A 422 7.20 15.62 -3.11
CA ALA A 422 8.03 16.14 -4.20
C ALA A 422 8.70 17.48 -3.86
N ARG A 423 8.05 18.34 -3.08
CA ARG A 423 8.64 19.60 -2.63
C ARG A 423 9.72 19.35 -1.58
N VAL A 424 9.43 18.53 -0.59
CA VAL A 424 10.42 18.15 0.45
C VAL A 424 11.66 17.54 -0.21
N ARG A 425 11.49 16.68 -1.23
CA ARG A 425 12.63 16.09 -1.92
C ARG A 425 13.52 17.14 -2.61
N ARG A 426 12.98 18.20 -3.17
CA ARG A 426 13.80 19.28 -3.76
C ARG A 426 14.70 19.97 -2.73
N GLY A 427 14.21 20.13 -1.51
CA GLY A 427 14.99 20.70 -0.40
C GLY A 427 15.86 19.69 0.35
N PHE A 428 15.73 18.40 0.06
CA PHE A 428 16.36 17.34 0.87
C PHE A 428 17.89 17.41 0.84
N ARG A 429 18.50 17.82 -0.25
CA ARG A 429 19.96 17.96 -0.35
C ARG A 429 20.53 18.84 0.75
N ALA A 430 19.95 20.01 0.98
CA ALA A 430 20.36 20.90 2.06
C ALA A 430 20.12 20.29 3.45
N VAL A 431 18.99 19.57 3.64
CA VAL A 431 18.73 18.85 4.90
C VAL A 431 19.76 17.76 5.13
N ARG A 432 20.12 16.99 4.10
CA ARG A 432 21.14 15.93 4.21
C ARG A 432 22.50 16.47 4.69
N GLU A 433 22.90 17.66 4.25
CA GLU A 433 24.16 18.29 4.66
C GLU A 433 24.17 18.66 6.15
N THR A 434 23.02 18.78 6.79
CA THR A 434 22.90 19.06 8.23
C THR A 434 22.86 17.81 9.12
N VAL A 435 22.83 16.60 8.52
CA VAL A 435 22.81 15.32 9.25
C VAL A 435 24.01 14.47 8.87
N ALA A 436 24.58 13.79 9.84
CA ALA A 436 25.75 12.92 9.61
C ALA A 436 25.40 11.77 8.67
N THR A 437 26.38 11.36 7.86
CA THR A 437 26.31 10.13 7.08
C THR A 437 27.08 9.02 7.79
N PRO A 438 26.48 7.87 8.07
CA PRO A 438 27.15 6.73 8.67
C PRO A 438 28.03 5.96 7.66
N ALA A 439 27.84 6.18 6.36
CA ALA A 439 28.60 5.50 5.31
C ALA A 439 30.08 5.97 5.32
N ALA A 440 31.01 5.01 5.32
CA ALA A 440 32.42 5.28 5.24
C ALA A 440 32.82 5.91 3.89
N PRO A 441 33.85 6.77 3.85
CA PRO A 441 34.36 7.30 2.60
C PRO A 441 34.86 6.16 1.69
N PRO A 442 34.73 6.32 0.37
CA PRO A 442 35.23 5.31 -0.56
C PRO A 442 36.76 5.19 -0.45
N ARG A 443 37.22 3.95 -0.46
CA ARG A 443 38.68 3.70 -0.52
C ARG A 443 39.15 3.98 -1.94
N PRO A 444 40.30 4.65 -2.14
CA PRO A 444 40.92 4.78 -3.45
C PRO A 444 41.13 3.40 -4.05
N CYS A 445 40.67 3.17 -5.24
CA CYS A 445 40.93 1.95 -6.00
C CYS A 445 41.30 2.29 -7.43
N LYS A 446 42.21 1.50 -8.00
CA LYS A 446 42.49 1.61 -9.44
C LYS A 446 41.28 1.13 -10.23
N PRO A 447 41.02 1.68 -11.43
CA PRO A 447 40.00 1.14 -12.32
C PRO A 447 40.24 -0.36 -12.54
N GLY A 448 39.19 -1.16 -12.44
CA GLY A 448 39.28 -2.58 -12.77
C GLY A 448 39.66 -2.79 -14.24
N PRO A 449 40.25 -3.94 -14.60
CA PRO A 449 40.70 -4.21 -15.96
C PRO A 449 39.55 -4.25 -16.99
N GLY A 450 38.31 -4.15 -16.51
CA GLY A 450 37.14 -4.30 -17.37
C GLY A 450 36.95 -5.74 -17.89
N ARG A 451 36.01 -5.92 -18.79
CA ARG A 451 35.80 -7.22 -19.44
C ARG A 451 36.85 -7.40 -20.56
N PRO A 452 37.54 -8.55 -20.61
CA PRO A 452 38.50 -8.80 -21.70
C PRO A 452 37.86 -8.65 -23.06
N LYS A 453 38.57 -8.03 -24.01
CA LYS A 453 38.12 -7.80 -25.36
C LYS A 453 37.77 -9.15 -26.02
N GLY A 454 36.58 -9.26 -26.64
CA GLY A 454 36.10 -10.50 -27.26
C GLY A 454 35.46 -11.52 -26.31
N SER A 455 35.51 -11.31 -25.00
CA SER A 455 34.85 -12.19 -24.05
C SER A 455 33.30 -12.18 -24.22
N LYS A 456 32.73 -13.36 -24.47
CA LYS A 456 31.26 -13.55 -24.58
C LYS A 456 30.77 -14.48 -23.46
N ASN A 457 29.51 -14.31 -23.04
CA ASN A 457 28.87 -15.29 -22.18
C ASN A 457 28.72 -16.61 -22.93
N GLN A 458 29.29 -17.67 -22.38
CA GLN A 458 29.16 -19.02 -22.94
C GLN A 458 27.78 -19.65 -22.67
N HIS A 459 27.12 -19.25 -21.57
CA HIS A 459 25.83 -19.77 -21.23
C HIS A 459 24.75 -18.71 -21.39
N LYS A 460 23.66 -19.05 -22.09
CA LYS A 460 22.47 -18.21 -22.17
C LYS A 460 21.74 -18.23 -20.81
N ALA A 461 21.29 -17.07 -20.38
CA ALA A 461 20.47 -16.99 -19.20
C ALA A 461 19.16 -17.81 -19.36
N PRO A 462 18.75 -18.62 -18.37
CA PRO A 462 17.52 -19.38 -18.44
C PRO A 462 16.31 -18.43 -18.61
N ARG A 463 15.33 -18.88 -19.38
CA ARG A 463 14.04 -18.21 -19.52
C ARG A 463 13.07 -18.81 -18.50
N HIS A 464 12.21 -17.94 -17.97
CA HIS A 464 11.20 -18.30 -16.99
C HIS A 464 9.81 -17.99 -17.52
N ASP A 465 8.89 -18.91 -17.38
CA ASP A 465 7.49 -18.68 -17.68
C ASP A 465 6.88 -17.73 -16.64
N VAL A 466 5.82 -17.01 -17.06
CA VAL A 466 5.04 -16.19 -16.15
C VAL A 466 4.18 -17.11 -15.32
N GLY A 467 4.17 -16.92 -14.00
CA GLY A 467 3.46 -17.78 -13.06
C GLY A 467 1.99 -17.96 -13.37
N LYS A 468 1.49 -19.14 -13.10
CA LYS A 468 0.17 -19.63 -13.51
C LYS A 468 -0.95 -19.07 -12.64
N HIS A 469 -1.27 -17.80 -12.76
CA HIS A 469 -2.36 -17.18 -12.00
C HIS A 469 -3.78 -17.68 -12.34
N THR A 470 -3.96 -18.65 -13.26
CA THR A 470 -5.31 -18.90 -13.78
C THR A 470 -5.63 -20.34 -14.17
N THR A 471 -4.76 -21.30 -13.92
CA THR A 471 -4.95 -22.63 -14.55
C THR A 471 -6.11 -23.43 -13.95
N LYS A 472 -6.48 -23.27 -12.69
CA LYS A 472 -7.63 -24.02 -12.13
C LYS A 472 -8.98 -23.52 -12.68
N ARG A 473 -9.18 -22.21 -12.78
CA ARG A 473 -10.46 -21.63 -13.28
C ARG A 473 -10.64 -21.82 -14.79
N TRP A 474 -9.55 -21.67 -15.56
CA TRP A 474 -9.59 -21.82 -17.03
C TRP A 474 -9.74 -23.27 -17.48
N LYS A 475 -9.10 -24.24 -16.80
CA LYS A 475 -9.30 -25.67 -17.05
C LYS A 475 -10.74 -26.12 -16.73
N ARG A 476 -11.37 -25.54 -15.68
CA ARG A 476 -12.76 -25.86 -15.31
C ARG A 476 -13.74 -25.31 -16.35
N THR A 477 -13.55 -24.10 -16.87
CA THR A 477 -14.40 -23.51 -17.93
C THR A 477 -14.29 -24.32 -19.23
N LYS A 478 -13.08 -24.69 -19.66
CA LYS A 478 -12.88 -25.57 -20.83
C LYS A 478 -13.50 -26.96 -20.65
N ARG A 479 -13.45 -27.53 -19.44
CA ARG A 479 -14.07 -28.84 -19.15
C ARG A 479 -15.60 -28.77 -19.18
N ARG A 480 -16.22 -27.69 -18.66
CA ARG A 480 -17.68 -27.45 -18.77
C ARG A 480 -18.13 -27.18 -20.20
N THR A 481 -17.36 -26.46 -20.99
CA THR A 481 -17.66 -26.19 -22.40
C THR A 481 -17.56 -27.45 -23.26
N ARG A 482 -16.51 -28.28 -23.03
CA ARG A 482 -16.40 -29.60 -23.69
C ARG A 482 -17.49 -30.58 -23.29
N ALA A 483 -17.91 -30.59 -22.02
CA ALA A 483 -19.01 -31.45 -21.54
C ALA A 483 -20.38 -31.01 -22.07
N LYS A 484 -20.56 -29.71 -22.41
CA LYS A 484 -21.79 -29.23 -23.07
C LYS A 484 -21.80 -29.40 -24.59
N GLN A 485 -20.66 -29.64 -25.23
CA GLN A 485 -20.55 -29.96 -26.66
C GLN A 485 -20.54 -31.47 -26.97
N ALA A 486 -20.49 -32.29 -25.95
CA ALA A 486 -20.49 -33.76 -26.06
C ALA A 486 -21.77 -34.44 -25.49
N GLY A 487 -22.84 -33.62 -25.23
CA GLY A 487 -24.17 -34.06 -24.83
C GLY A 487 -25.20 -33.31 -25.75
#